data_0a7853e4700097bc57dfb1818296f330
#
_entry.id   0a7853e4700097bc57dfb1818296f330
#
_cell.length_a   1.000
_cell.length_b   1.000
_cell.length_c   1.000
_cell.angle_alpha   90.00
_cell.angle_beta   90.00
_cell.angle_gamma   90.00
#
_symmetry.space_group_name_H-M   'P 1'
#
loop_
_entity.id
_entity.type
_entity.pdbx_description
1 polymer ?
#
loop_
_entity_poly.entity_id
_entity_poly.type
_entity_poly.pdbx_seq_one_letter_code
_entity_poly.pdbx_strand_id
1 'polypeptide(L)'
;MTRQDAVERLRASLERGARRRSSMPPPQVLVVSPRLELESGGAQPFHAASVGKVMTATLVATLVEQGRFRFGTPVGKLLPGADLDGLPVAPGVDVRTDVTLEHLLTHTSGLPDYFEPPRGTSTGVSVRTAAADPDRYWSPAALLDEARRLPAVGRPGERFRYGDTVYVLMGRIVEEATGEPFDAALRDRVLGPSGMERSSTPYGDARTPADLDGLDVAPFWLGRHELSHALSMSLDWAGGGIVAPPADLVRFQQALHGGRLISRDTLRWMTTPRRRRRRGIHYGAGIVTVRFGEFTPPFLRGLPEPVGGLGHFATHMFFYPRQDAHVVLNFHAYRRMNQSFALHARIARLLAES
;
A
#
# COMPACT_ATOMS: atom_id res chain seq x y z
N MET A 1 22.02 27.69 -11.51
CA MET A 1 22.27 26.24 -11.26
C MET A 1 21.41 25.49 -12.26
N THR A 2 22.02 24.70 -13.12
CA THR A 2 21.25 23.92 -14.09
C THR A 2 20.54 22.80 -13.41
N ARG A 3 19.50 22.24 -14.06
CA ARG A 3 18.78 21.04 -13.59
C ARG A 3 19.74 19.84 -13.45
N GLN A 4 20.65 19.68 -14.41
CA GLN A 4 21.64 18.61 -14.38
C GLN A 4 22.52 18.70 -13.14
N ASP A 5 22.99 19.91 -12.77
CA ASP A 5 23.74 20.13 -11.53
C ASP A 5 22.92 19.72 -10.28
N ALA A 6 21.61 19.95 -10.28
CA ALA A 6 20.75 19.61 -9.17
C ALA A 6 20.53 18.08 -9.04
N VAL A 7 20.39 17.38 -10.17
CA VAL A 7 20.32 15.91 -10.24
C VAL A 7 21.63 15.28 -9.77
N GLU A 8 22.76 15.77 -10.26
CA GLU A 8 24.09 15.30 -9.88
C GLU A 8 24.34 15.48 -8.37
N ARG A 9 23.98 16.63 -7.82
CA ARG A 9 24.07 16.88 -6.37
C ARG A 9 23.15 15.94 -5.56
N LEU A 10 21.97 15.64 -6.08
CA LEU A 10 21.06 14.69 -5.41
C LEU A 10 21.68 13.30 -5.42
N ARG A 11 22.18 12.83 -6.58
CA ARG A 11 22.88 11.53 -6.72
C ARG A 11 24.06 11.45 -5.77
N ALA A 12 24.95 12.42 -5.79
CA ALA A 12 26.12 12.49 -4.88
C ALA A 12 25.70 12.51 -3.39
N SER A 13 24.57 13.13 -3.05
CA SER A 13 24.04 13.14 -1.68
C SER A 13 23.57 11.76 -1.26
N LEU A 14 22.88 11.01 -2.14
CA LEU A 14 22.43 9.64 -1.89
C LEU A 14 23.63 8.69 -1.74
N GLU A 15 24.62 8.79 -2.61
CA GLU A 15 25.85 7.98 -2.55
C GLU A 15 26.64 8.23 -1.25
N ARG A 16 26.80 9.51 -0.85
CA ARG A 16 27.43 9.83 0.44
C ARG A 16 26.62 9.28 1.61
N GLY A 17 25.31 9.31 1.53
CA GLY A 17 24.44 8.70 2.52
C GLY A 17 24.63 7.18 2.61
N ALA A 18 24.79 6.52 1.47
CA ALA A 18 25.03 5.09 1.38
C ALA A 18 26.39 4.65 1.97
N ARG A 19 27.43 5.52 1.86
CA ARG A 19 28.78 5.25 2.40
C ARG A 19 28.87 5.44 3.92
N ARG A 20 27.91 6.09 4.55
CA ARG A 20 27.94 6.27 6.01
C ARG A 20 27.64 4.94 6.69
N ARG A 21 28.48 4.54 7.67
CA ARG A 21 28.20 3.37 8.51
C ARG A 21 26.86 3.58 9.23
N SER A 22 25.87 2.81 8.84
CA SER A 22 24.53 2.79 9.44
C SER A 22 24.14 1.33 9.67
N SER A 23 23.42 1.07 10.75
CA SER A 23 22.79 -0.22 10.99
C SER A 23 21.67 -0.55 9.99
N MET A 24 21.27 0.42 9.18
CA MET A 24 20.23 0.28 8.16
C MET A 24 20.78 0.51 6.76
N PRO A 25 20.27 -0.22 5.75
CA PRO A 25 20.66 0.00 4.37
C PRO A 25 20.41 1.44 3.89
N PRO A 26 21.12 1.88 2.85
CA PRO A 26 20.80 3.12 2.17
C PRO A 26 19.39 3.04 1.56
N PRO A 27 18.69 4.19 1.43
CA PRO A 27 17.40 4.21 0.74
C PRO A 27 17.52 3.70 -0.69
N GLN A 28 16.57 2.86 -1.12
CA GLN A 28 16.39 2.53 -2.52
C GLN A 28 15.55 3.61 -3.17
N VAL A 29 16.02 4.10 -4.31
CA VAL A 29 15.41 5.19 -5.07
C VAL A 29 15.40 4.81 -6.54
N LEU A 30 14.24 4.86 -7.17
CA LEU A 30 14.11 4.74 -8.62
C LEU A 30 13.15 5.83 -9.12
N VAL A 31 13.66 6.68 -10.02
CA VAL A 31 12.84 7.66 -10.74
C VAL A 31 13.01 7.39 -12.23
N VAL A 32 11.90 7.23 -12.93
CA VAL A 32 11.87 7.00 -14.37
C VAL A 32 10.91 8.00 -15.00
N SER A 33 11.44 8.84 -15.88
CA SER A 33 10.65 9.77 -16.70
C SER A 33 11.38 10.08 -18.02
N PRO A 34 10.71 10.67 -19.02
CA PRO A 34 11.37 11.08 -20.26
C PRO A 34 12.55 12.07 -20.06
N ARG A 35 12.60 12.73 -18.92
CA ARG A 35 13.57 13.81 -18.67
C ARG A 35 14.44 13.64 -17.42
N LEU A 36 14.14 12.67 -16.57
CA LEU A 36 14.88 12.40 -15.34
C LEU A 36 14.92 10.91 -15.09
N GLU A 37 16.13 10.38 -15.02
CA GLU A 37 16.41 9.03 -14.57
C GLU A 37 17.36 9.11 -13.38
N LEU A 38 16.95 8.47 -12.26
CA LEU A 38 17.74 8.42 -11.04
C LEU A 38 17.56 7.07 -10.36
N GLU A 39 18.67 6.38 -10.15
CA GLU A 39 18.71 5.12 -9.41
C GLU A 39 19.75 5.20 -8.29
N SER A 40 19.43 4.63 -7.13
CA SER A 40 20.33 4.53 -5.98
C SER A 40 19.85 3.47 -4.98
N GLY A 41 20.76 2.89 -4.20
CA GLY A 41 20.44 1.98 -3.11
C GLY A 41 20.18 0.53 -3.53
N GLY A 42 20.38 0.22 -4.82
CA GLY A 42 20.26 -1.13 -5.36
C GLY A 42 18.84 -1.56 -5.74
N ALA A 43 18.76 -2.75 -6.35
CA ALA A 43 17.56 -3.30 -6.98
C ALA A 43 17.01 -4.55 -6.25
N GLN A 44 17.39 -4.76 -4.98
CA GLN A 44 16.89 -5.88 -4.17
C GLN A 44 15.38 -5.72 -3.96
N PRO A 45 14.57 -6.78 -4.07
CA PRO A 45 13.17 -6.74 -3.69
C PRO A 45 12.99 -6.27 -2.25
N PHE A 46 11.93 -5.56 -1.94
CA PHE A 46 11.61 -5.10 -0.61
C PHE A 46 10.13 -5.23 -0.31
N HIS A 47 9.77 -5.30 0.95
CA HIS A 47 8.38 -5.34 1.39
C HIS A 47 7.67 -4.02 1.09
N ALA A 48 6.69 -4.07 0.19
CA ALA A 48 5.97 -2.89 -0.30
C ALA A 48 5.08 -2.23 0.77
N ALA A 49 4.74 -2.97 1.83
CA ALA A 49 3.78 -2.56 2.85
C ALA A 49 2.49 -2.07 2.18
N SER A 50 1.82 -1.06 2.74
CA SER A 50 0.54 -0.56 2.23
C SER A 50 0.57 -0.01 0.78
N VAL A 51 1.72 0.02 0.10
CA VAL A 51 1.77 0.22 -1.36
C VAL A 51 1.04 -0.92 -2.08
N GLY A 52 1.08 -2.14 -1.55
CA GLY A 52 0.35 -3.31 -2.07
C GLY A 52 -1.16 -3.11 -2.13
N LYS A 53 -1.73 -2.22 -1.31
CA LYS A 53 -3.14 -1.87 -1.35
C LYS A 53 -3.60 -1.36 -2.71
N VAL A 54 -2.72 -0.66 -3.44
CA VAL A 54 -3.02 -0.21 -4.81
C VAL A 54 -3.20 -1.40 -5.74
N MET A 55 -2.39 -2.46 -5.58
CA MET A 55 -2.47 -3.66 -6.40
C MET A 55 -3.73 -4.47 -6.08
N THR A 56 -4.05 -4.65 -4.80
CA THR A 56 -5.32 -5.29 -4.37
C THR A 56 -6.53 -4.52 -4.85
N ALA A 57 -6.54 -3.19 -4.73
CA ALA A 57 -7.63 -2.36 -5.25
C ALA A 57 -7.75 -2.45 -6.79
N THR A 58 -6.61 -2.55 -7.50
CA THR A 58 -6.58 -2.76 -8.94
C THR A 58 -7.16 -4.13 -9.30
N LEU A 59 -6.80 -5.20 -8.58
CA LEU A 59 -7.34 -6.55 -8.77
C LEU A 59 -8.87 -6.56 -8.59
N VAL A 60 -9.36 -5.92 -7.53
CA VAL A 60 -10.82 -5.76 -7.29
C VAL A 60 -11.47 -5.01 -8.46
N ALA A 61 -10.83 -3.95 -8.97
CA ALA A 61 -11.35 -3.17 -10.09
C ALA A 61 -11.36 -3.98 -11.40
N THR A 62 -10.39 -4.87 -11.64
CA THR A 62 -10.43 -5.77 -12.81
C THR A 62 -11.64 -6.71 -12.76
N LEU A 63 -11.97 -7.23 -11.57
CA LEU A 63 -13.14 -8.09 -11.39
C LEU A 63 -14.47 -7.32 -11.59
N VAL A 64 -14.51 -6.04 -11.21
CA VAL A 64 -15.65 -5.15 -11.50
C VAL A 64 -15.81 -4.95 -13.01
N GLU A 65 -14.72 -4.67 -13.73
CA GLU A 65 -14.77 -4.50 -15.20
C GLU A 65 -15.14 -5.79 -15.94
N GLN A 66 -14.79 -6.94 -15.38
CA GLN A 66 -15.22 -8.25 -15.86
C GLN A 66 -16.70 -8.57 -15.55
N GLY A 67 -17.42 -7.67 -14.89
CA GLY A 67 -18.83 -7.82 -14.57
C GLY A 67 -19.15 -8.80 -13.43
N ARG A 68 -18.14 -9.21 -12.64
CA ARG A 68 -18.35 -10.13 -11.51
C ARG A 68 -19.23 -9.49 -10.44
N PHE A 69 -19.07 -8.20 -10.21
CA PHE A 69 -19.85 -7.38 -9.28
C PHE A 69 -19.67 -5.89 -9.62
N ARG A 70 -20.28 -4.99 -8.83
CA ARG A 70 -20.17 -3.53 -8.99
C ARG A 70 -19.56 -2.92 -7.72
N PHE A 71 -18.98 -1.73 -7.81
CA PHE A 71 -18.47 -1.00 -6.64
C PHE A 71 -19.54 -0.77 -5.56
N GLY A 72 -20.79 -0.51 -5.95
CA GLY A 72 -21.91 -0.36 -5.02
C GLY A 72 -22.52 -1.69 -4.52
N THR A 73 -21.96 -2.86 -4.87
CA THR A 73 -22.48 -4.15 -4.40
C THR A 73 -22.29 -4.28 -2.89
N PRO A 74 -23.35 -4.60 -2.11
CA PRO A 74 -23.24 -4.87 -0.69
C PRO A 74 -22.35 -6.08 -0.41
N VAL A 75 -21.54 -6.02 0.65
CA VAL A 75 -20.55 -7.07 0.96
C VAL A 75 -21.20 -8.43 1.29
N GLY A 76 -22.43 -8.45 1.79
CA GLY A 76 -23.19 -9.69 2.03
C GLY A 76 -23.56 -10.47 0.78
N LYS A 77 -23.42 -9.86 -0.42
CA LYS A 77 -23.54 -10.56 -1.72
C LYS A 77 -22.20 -11.07 -2.24
N LEU A 78 -21.10 -10.70 -1.59
CA LEU A 78 -19.74 -10.96 -2.04
C LEU A 78 -19.00 -11.93 -1.11
N LEU A 79 -19.42 -12.04 0.15
CA LEU A 79 -18.73 -12.78 1.19
C LEU A 79 -19.70 -13.71 1.94
N PRO A 80 -19.23 -14.90 2.37
CA PRO A 80 -19.99 -15.78 3.24
C PRO A 80 -20.20 -15.14 4.62
N GLY A 81 -21.22 -15.61 5.34
CA GLY A 81 -21.54 -15.14 6.69
C GLY A 81 -20.35 -15.24 7.65
N ALA A 82 -19.56 -16.30 7.54
CA ALA A 82 -18.39 -16.51 8.42
C ALA A 82 -17.38 -15.37 8.42
N ASP A 83 -17.22 -14.66 7.30
CA ASP A 83 -16.33 -13.49 7.21
C ASP A 83 -16.96 -12.22 7.80
N LEU A 84 -18.29 -12.11 7.79
CA LEU A 84 -19.04 -10.91 8.18
C LEU A 84 -19.62 -10.97 9.59
N ASP A 85 -19.95 -12.17 10.09
CA ASP A 85 -20.61 -12.33 11.38
C ASP A 85 -19.77 -11.82 12.53
N GLY A 86 -20.40 -11.05 13.41
CA GLY A 86 -19.75 -10.45 14.56
C GLY A 86 -18.84 -9.27 14.26
N LEU A 87 -18.69 -8.85 13.00
CA LEU A 87 -17.97 -7.60 12.71
C LEU A 87 -18.71 -6.41 13.33
N PRO A 88 -18.00 -5.52 14.04
CA PRO A 88 -18.63 -4.42 14.75
C PRO A 88 -19.15 -3.36 13.78
N VAL A 89 -20.42 -3.02 13.92
CA VAL A 89 -21.10 -1.97 13.15
C VAL A 89 -21.83 -1.01 14.08
N ALA A 90 -22.11 0.18 13.61
CA ALA A 90 -22.87 1.17 14.36
C ALA A 90 -24.32 0.68 14.62
N PRO A 91 -25.00 1.12 15.68
CA PRO A 91 -26.39 0.74 15.96
C PRO A 91 -27.31 0.97 14.75
N GLY A 92 -28.12 -0.05 14.42
CA GLY A 92 -29.04 -0.01 13.29
C GLY A 92 -28.39 -0.13 11.91
N VAL A 93 -27.13 -0.56 11.83
CA VAL A 93 -26.41 -0.90 10.60
C VAL A 93 -26.32 -2.42 10.49
N ASP A 94 -26.61 -2.96 9.31
CA ASP A 94 -26.30 -4.34 8.95
C ASP A 94 -25.09 -4.35 8.01
N VAL A 95 -23.99 -4.99 8.44
CA VAL A 95 -22.78 -5.08 7.63
C VAL A 95 -23.03 -5.67 6.25
N ARG A 96 -23.99 -6.62 6.15
CA ARG A 96 -24.25 -7.34 4.90
C ARG A 96 -24.94 -6.49 3.84
N THR A 97 -25.81 -5.57 4.25
CA THR A 97 -26.66 -4.76 3.35
C THR A 97 -26.16 -3.33 3.21
N ASP A 98 -25.57 -2.75 4.25
CA ASP A 98 -25.25 -1.33 4.33
C ASP A 98 -23.80 -1.02 3.99
N VAL A 99 -22.89 -2.01 4.14
CA VAL A 99 -21.50 -1.87 3.73
C VAL A 99 -21.34 -2.38 2.31
N THR A 100 -20.78 -1.54 1.42
CA THR A 100 -20.53 -1.86 0.02
C THR A 100 -19.04 -2.01 -0.26
N LEU A 101 -18.69 -2.60 -1.42
CA LEU A 101 -17.32 -2.67 -1.90
C LEU A 101 -16.67 -1.27 -2.02
N GLU A 102 -17.44 -0.25 -2.44
CA GLU A 102 -16.96 1.13 -2.47
C GLU A 102 -16.58 1.64 -1.08
N HIS A 103 -17.36 1.32 -0.05
CA HIS A 103 -17.03 1.68 1.32
C HIS A 103 -15.73 1.05 1.80
N LEU A 104 -15.40 -0.18 1.38
CA LEU A 104 -14.12 -0.82 1.68
C LEU A 104 -12.97 -0.08 0.96
N LEU A 105 -13.09 0.11 -0.36
CA LEU A 105 -12.07 0.77 -1.19
C LEU A 105 -11.77 2.21 -0.76
N THR A 106 -12.78 2.93 -0.25
CA THR A 106 -12.66 4.33 0.16
C THR A 106 -12.38 4.51 1.65
N HIS A 107 -12.20 3.40 2.40
CA HIS A 107 -12.02 3.42 3.85
C HIS A 107 -13.13 4.15 4.62
N THR A 108 -14.38 3.94 4.19
CA THR A 108 -15.57 4.56 4.80
C THR A 108 -16.60 3.54 5.27
N SER A 109 -16.18 2.29 5.48
CA SER A 109 -17.08 1.20 5.89
C SER A 109 -17.65 1.35 7.31
N GLY A 110 -17.00 2.13 8.17
CA GLY A 110 -17.32 2.21 9.59
C GLY A 110 -16.77 1.06 10.44
N LEU A 111 -16.07 0.10 9.80
CA LEU A 111 -15.38 -1.00 10.51
C LEU A 111 -14.09 -0.49 11.17
N PRO A 112 -13.73 -1.02 12.34
CA PRO A 112 -12.46 -0.72 12.97
C PRO A 112 -11.30 -1.45 12.29
N ASP A 113 -10.10 -0.99 12.59
CA ASP A 113 -8.86 -1.58 12.09
C ASP A 113 -8.13 -2.39 13.16
N TYR A 114 -7.75 -3.62 12.83
CA TYR A 114 -7.02 -4.48 13.76
C TYR A 114 -5.58 -4.00 14.01
N PHE A 115 -4.94 -3.32 13.03
CA PHE A 115 -3.54 -2.89 13.15
C PHE A 115 -3.39 -1.48 13.76
N GLU A 116 -4.30 -0.55 13.40
CA GLU A 116 -4.41 0.78 14.01
C GLU A 116 -5.75 0.89 14.78
N PRO A 117 -5.93 0.19 15.92
CA PRO A 117 -7.22 0.13 16.62
C PRO A 117 -7.68 1.51 17.11
N PRO A 118 -8.98 1.70 17.38
CA PRO A 118 -9.50 2.92 17.97
C PRO A 118 -8.79 3.27 19.28
N ARG A 119 -8.69 4.57 19.59
CA ARG A 119 -8.03 5.03 20.82
C ARG A 119 -8.65 4.38 22.07
N GLY A 120 -7.78 3.93 22.97
CA GLY A 120 -8.19 3.26 24.22
C GLY A 120 -8.53 1.78 24.06
N THR A 121 -8.33 1.21 22.86
CA THR A 121 -8.47 -0.22 22.60
C THR A 121 -7.16 -0.83 22.11
N SER A 122 -7.05 -2.15 22.11
CA SER A 122 -5.89 -2.90 21.63
C SER A 122 -6.32 -4.21 20.99
N THR A 123 -5.44 -4.76 20.17
CA THR A 123 -5.59 -6.07 19.52
C THR A 123 -4.36 -6.93 19.79
N GLY A 124 -4.43 -8.21 19.43
CA GLY A 124 -3.27 -9.09 19.38
C GLY A 124 -2.30 -8.75 18.24
N VAL A 125 -2.69 -7.88 17.29
CA VAL A 125 -1.89 -7.48 16.13
C VAL A 125 -1.34 -6.07 16.33
N SER A 126 -0.04 -5.96 16.45
CA SER A 126 0.66 -4.69 16.60
C SER A 126 2.14 -4.83 16.25
N VAL A 127 2.85 -3.70 16.11
CA VAL A 127 4.31 -3.68 16.01
C VAL A 127 4.98 -4.50 17.12
N ARG A 128 4.47 -4.36 18.35
CA ARG A 128 5.03 -5.02 19.52
C ARG A 128 4.83 -6.53 19.48
N THR A 129 3.62 -6.98 19.15
CA THR A 129 3.29 -8.41 19.15
C THR A 129 3.93 -9.14 17.96
N ALA A 130 3.99 -8.52 16.77
CA ALA A 130 4.69 -9.06 15.63
C ALA A 130 6.20 -9.28 15.90
N ALA A 131 6.81 -8.36 16.66
CA ALA A 131 8.22 -8.50 17.05
C ALA A 131 8.45 -9.45 18.24
N ALA A 132 7.47 -9.61 19.12
CA ALA A 132 7.56 -10.52 20.28
C ALA A 132 7.35 -11.98 19.90
N ASP A 133 6.59 -12.25 18.84
CA ASP A 133 6.32 -13.59 18.31
C ASP A 133 6.47 -13.57 16.77
N PRO A 134 7.72 -13.53 16.28
CA PRO A 134 8.01 -13.43 14.85
C PRO A 134 7.58 -14.67 14.05
N ASP A 135 7.40 -15.81 14.70
CA ASP A 135 7.05 -17.08 14.09
C ASP A 135 5.53 -17.29 14.00
N ARG A 136 4.74 -16.36 14.50
CA ARG A 136 3.28 -16.43 14.47
C ARG A 136 2.75 -16.19 13.06
N TYR A 137 1.99 -17.16 12.53
CA TYR A 137 1.19 -16.98 11.33
C TYR A 137 -0.16 -16.32 11.65
N TRP A 138 -0.53 -15.30 10.88
CA TRP A 138 -1.83 -14.63 10.93
C TRP A 138 -2.68 -15.02 9.71
N SER A 139 -3.67 -15.87 9.90
CA SER A 139 -4.66 -16.16 8.85
C SER A 139 -5.63 -14.99 8.68
N PRO A 140 -6.27 -14.83 7.49
CA PRO A 140 -7.34 -13.84 7.28
C PRO A 140 -8.44 -13.91 8.34
N ALA A 141 -8.87 -15.11 8.72
CA ALA A 141 -9.87 -15.31 9.77
C ALA A 141 -9.38 -14.79 11.13
N ALA A 142 -8.13 -15.09 11.53
CA ALA A 142 -7.56 -14.60 12.78
C ALA A 142 -7.46 -13.06 12.82
N LEU A 143 -7.17 -12.42 11.68
CA LEU A 143 -7.15 -10.94 11.57
C LEU A 143 -8.57 -10.35 11.70
N LEU A 144 -9.59 -10.99 11.12
CA LEU A 144 -10.98 -10.58 11.30
C LEU A 144 -11.45 -10.79 12.76
N ASP A 145 -11.00 -11.85 13.43
CA ASP A 145 -11.29 -12.08 14.87
C ASP A 145 -10.74 -10.96 15.76
N GLU A 146 -9.59 -10.42 15.42
CA GLU A 146 -9.05 -9.25 16.12
C GLU A 146 -9.91 -7.98 15.88
N ALA A 147 -10.41 -7.80 14.66
CA ALA A 147 -11.33 -6.69 14.37
C ALA A 147 -12.68 -6.82 15.10
N ARG A 148 -13.18 -8.04 15.26
CA ARG A 148 -14.44 -8.34 15.98
C ARG A 148 -14.44 -7.90 17.45
N ARG A 149 -13.27 -7.82 18.07
CA ARG A 149 -13.10 -7.39 19.48
C ARG A 149 -13.13 -5.88 19.67
N LEU A 150 -13.17 -5.11 18.59
CA LEU A 150 -13.08 -3.65 18.62
C LEU A 150 -14.47 -3.01 18.50
N PRO A 151 -14.66 -1.77 18.96
CA PRO A 151 -15.90 -1.04 18.72
C PRO A 151 -15.96 -0.55 17.26
N ALA A 152 -17.16 -0.42 16.70
CA ALA A 152 -17.40 0.26 15.45
C ALA A 152 -16.88 1.72 15.49
N VAL A 153 -16.44 2.24 14.34
CA VAL A 153 -15.85 3.59 14.27
C VAL A 153 -16.76 4.62 13.60
N GLY A 154 -17.92 4.22 13.09
CA GLY A 154 -18.91 5.09 12.46
C GLY A 154 -19.93 4.32 11.64
N ARG A 155 -20.79 5.06 10.92
CA ARG A 155 -21.71 4.49 9.93
C ARG A 155 -21.03 4.42 8.56
N PRO A 156 -21.44 3.48 7.66
CA PRO A 156 -20.93 3.42 6.30
C PRO A 156 -21.11 4.77 5.58
N GLY A 157 -20.08 5.22 4.87
CA GLY A 157 -20.05 6.48 4.13
C GLY A 157 -19.79 7.75 4.97
N GLU A 158 -19.95 7.69 6.30
CA GLU A 158 -19.90 8.87 7.18
C GLU A 158 -18.47 9.40 7.37
N ARG A 159 -17.55 8.54 7.75
CA ARG A 159 -16.19 8.93 8.15
C ARG A 159 -15.13 8.12 7.41
N PHE A 160 -14.01 8.78 7.12
CA PHE A 160 -12.80 8.10 6.68
C PHE A 160 -12.07 7.49 7.88
N ARG A 161 -11.86 6.19 7.85
CA ARG A 161 -10.99 5.48 8.78
C ARG A 161 -10.14 4.50 7.98
N TYR A 162 -8.86 4.85 7.80
CA TYR A 162 -7.90 3.95 7.18
C TYR A 162 -7.83 2.65 7.97
N GLY A 163 -7.77 1.50 7.28
CA GLY A 163 -7.71 0.22 7.96
C GLY A 163 -7.26 -0.92 7.06
N ASP A 164 -6.58 -1.89 7.66
CA ASP A 164 -6.15 -3.14 7.04
C ASP A 164 -7.28 -4.17 7.04
N THR A 165 -8.20 -4.12 8.02
CA THR A 165 -9.40 -4.97 8.09
C THR A 165 -10.18 -4.99 6.79
N VAL A 166 -10.40 -3.83 6.16
CA VAL A 166 -11.14 -3.74 4.89
C VAL A 166 -10.39 -4.40 3.73
N TYR A 167 -9.06 -4.49 3.79
CA TYR A 167 -8.25 -5.19 2.80
C TYR A 167 -8.25 -6.70 3.01
N VAL A 168 -8.36 -7.17 4.24
CA VAL A 168 -8.64 -8.59 4.50
C VAL A 168 -9.97 -9.00 3.87
N LEU A 169 -11.04 -8.21 4.07
CA LEU A 169 -12.33 -8.46 3.41
C LEU A 169 -12.24 -8.41 1.88
N MET A 170 -11.47 -7.46 1.31
CA MET A 170 -11.27 -7.40 -0.15
C MET A 170 -10.47 -8.61 -0.68
N GLY A 171 -9.46 -9.08 0.04
CA GLY A 171 -8.77 -10.32 -0.30
C GLY A 171 -9.72 -11.52 -0.32
N ARG A 172 -10.58 -11.65 0.69
CA ARG A 172 -11.63 -12.68 0.75
C ARG A 172 -12.63 -12.54 -0.41
N ILE A 173 -13.05 -11.32 -0.75
CA ILE A 173 -13.92 -11.07 -1.92
C ILE A 173 -13.26 -11.55 -3.21
N VAL A 174 -11.95 -11.35 -3.36
CA VAL A 174 -11.20 -11.86 -4.52
C VAL A 174 -11.26 -13.38 -4.55
N GLU A 175 -10.98 -14.06 -3.43
CA GLU A 175 -11.01 -15.53 -3.34
C GLU A 175 -12.40 -16.08 -3.66
N GLU A 176 -13.46 -15.52 -3.11
CA GLU A 176 -14.85 -15.93 -3.40
C GLU A 176 -15.23 -15.69 -4.87
N ALA A 177 -14.79 -14.58 -5.45
CA ALA A 177 -15.13 -14.25 -6.84
C ALA A 177 -14.35 -15.07 -7.87
N THR A 178 -13.15 -15.53 -7.54
CA THR A 178 -12.27 -16.24 -8.47
C THR A 178 -12.24 -17.75 -8.23
N GLY A 179 -12.51 -18.19 -7.02
CA GLY A 179 -12.31 -19.58 -6.60
C GLY A 179 -10.83 -19.95 -6.41
N GLU A 180 -9.94 -18.97 -6.38
CA GLU A 180 -8.48 -19.12 -6.28
C GLU A 180 -7.98 -18.46 -5.00
N PRO A 181 -6.84 -18.91 -4.41
CA PRO A 181 -6.17 -18.18 -3.35
C PRO A 181 -5.85 -16.74 -3.80
N PHE A 182 -5.92 -15.77 -2.88
CA PHE A 182 -5.67 -14.36 -3.16
C PHE A 182 -4.35 -14.14 -3.90
N ASP A 183 -3.28 -14.81 -3.47
CA ASP A 183 -1.94 -14.66 -4.01
C ASP A 183 -1.86 -15.15 -5.46
N ALA A 184 -2.53 -16.24 -5.79
CA ALA A 184 -2.66 -16.75 -7.15
C ALA A 184 -3.44 -15.77 -8.04
N ALA A 185 -4.60 -15.29 -7.57
CA ALA A 185 -5.40 -14.32 -8.29
C ALA A 185 -4.65 -13.00 -8.53
N LEU A 186 -3.87 -12.53 -7.54
CA LEU A 186 -3.05 -11.33 -7.67
C LEU A 186 -1.93 -11.52 -8.70
N ARG A 187 -1.21 -12.64 -8.61
CA ARG A 187 -0.14 -12.97 -9.56
C ARG A 187 -0.67 -13.01 -10.99
N ASP A 188 -1.75 -13.74 -11.24
CA ASP A 188 -2.22 -14.04 -12.59
C ASP A 188 -2.94 -12.85 -13.23
N ARG A 189 -3.58 -11.97 -12.44
CA ARG A 189 -4.39 -10.85 -12.96
C ARG A 189 -3.75 -9.47 -12.82
N VAL A 190 -2.71 -9.34 -11.97
CA VAL A 190 -2.04 -8.04 -11.75
C VAL A 190 -0.54 -8.14 -11.97
N LEU A 191 0.17 -9.01 -11.24
CA LEU A 191 1.64 -9.04 -11.30
C LEU A 191 2.12 -9.49 -12.69
N GLY A 192 1.63 -10.61 -13.20
CA GLY A 192 1.98 -11.14 -14.52
C GLY A 192 1.68 -10.14 -15.63
N PRO A 193 0.43 -9.66 -15.81
CA PRO A 193 0.09 -8.66 -16.82
C PRO A 193 0.86 -7.34 -16.71
N SER A 194 1.39 -7.03 -15.53
CA SER A 194 2.28 -5.87 -15.33
C SER A 194 3.73 -6.13 -15.71
N GLY A 195 4.14 -7.39 -15.89
CA GLY A 195 5.54 -7.76 -16.08
C GLY A 195 6.37 -7.70 -14.79
N MET A 196 5.74 -7.94 -13.63
CA MET A 196 6.39 -7.95 -12.30
C MET A 196 6.97 -9.34 -11.99
N GLU A 197 7.95 -9.77 -12.78
CA GLU A 197 8.48 -11.14 -12.76
C GLU A 197 9.26 -11.51 -11.50
N ARG A 198 9.78 -10.51 -10.77
CA ARG A 198 10.56 -10.68 -9.54
C ARG A 198 9.77 -10.31 -8.29
N SER A 199 8.45 -10.26 -8.39
CA SER A 199 7.57 -9.90 -7.29
C SER A 199 6.77 -11.10 -6.81
N SER A 200 6.52 -11.18 -5.50
CA SER A 200 5.83 -12.29 -4.85
C SER A 200 5.07 -11.83 -3.60
N THR A 201 4.31 -12.75 -3.01
CA THR A 201 3.53 -12.56 -1.78
C THR A 201 3.96 -13.57 -0.69
N PRO A 202 5.26 -13.62 -0.34
CA PRO A 202 5.84 -14.74 0.39
C PRO A 202 5.21 -14.96 1.77
N TYR A 203 4.80 -13.91 2.45
CA TYR A 203 4.22 -14.01 3.80
C TYR A 203 2.77 -14.55 3.79
N GLY A 204 2.05 -14.40 2.69
CA GLY A 204 0.72 -14.96 2.50
C GLY A 204 0.77 -16.47 2.27
N ASP A 205 1.78 -16.92 1.52
CA ASP A 205 1.99 -18.33 1.16
C ASP A 205 2.66 -19.13 2.29
N ALA A 206 3.58 -18.52 3.04
CA ALA A 206 4.31 -19.16 4.14
C ALA A 206 3.38 -19.63 5.27
N ARG A 207 3.70 -20.79 5.85
CA ARG A 207 3.01 -21.37 7.01
C ARG A 207 3.95 -21.65 8.18
N THR A 208 5.22 -21.73 7.90
CA THR A 208 6.30 -21.93 8.89
C THR A 208 7.41 -20.91 8.65
N PRO A 209 8.25 -20.61 9.65
CA PRO A 209 9.42 -19.75 9.44
C PRO A 209 10.35 -20.26 8.35
N ALA A 210 10.51 -21.59 8.22
CA ALA A 210 11.36 -22.21 7.20
C ALA A 210 10.93 -21.89 5.77
N ASP A 211 9.66 -21.59 5.53
CA ASP A 211 9.17 -21.19 4.20
C ASP A 211 9.70 -19.81 3.76
N LEU A 212 10.25 -19.04 4.69
CA LEU A 212 10.88 -17.74 4.44
C LEU A 212 12.41 -17.82 4.40
N ASP A 213 13.01 -19.01 4.63
CA ASP A 213 14.45 -19.19 4.54
C ASP A 213 14.93 -18.92 3.10
N GLY A 214 15.95 -18.07 2.98
CA GLY A 214 16.52 -17.71 1.67
C GLY A 214 15.68 -16.74 0.84
N LEU A 215 14.60 -16.16 1.40
CA LEU A 215 13.84 -15.12 0.73
C LEU A 215 14.73 -13.92 0.38
N ASP A 216 14.80 -13.57 -0.93
CA ASP A 216 15.51 -12.37 -1.38
C ASP A 216 14.66 -11.12 -1.07
N VAL A 217 14.86 -10.55 0.10
CA VAL A 217 14.17 -9.34 0.55
C VAL A 217 15.13 -8.41 1.28
N ALA A 218 15.09 -7.13 0.93
CA ALA A 218 15.84 -6.11 1.65
C ALA A 218 15.36 -6.01 3.10
N PRO A 219 16.27 -5.93 4.08
CA PRO A 219 15.89 -5.86 5.49
C PRO A 219 15.02 -4.62 5.76
N PHE A 220 13.99 -4.79 6.60
CA PHE A 220 13.12 -3.70 7.04
C PHE A 220 12.81 -3.79 8.54
N TRP A 221 12.48 -2.64 9.11
CA TRP A 221 12.29 -2.51 10.55
C TRP A 221 10.88 -2.06 10.92
N LEU A 222 10.25 -2.84 11.77
CA LEU A 222 9.04 -2.47 12.47
C LEU A 222 9.46 -2.01 13.90
N GLY A 223 9.38 -0.71 14.15
CA GLY A 223 10.00 -0.12 15.34
C GLY A 223 11.53 -0.25 15.31
N ARG A 224 12.10 -1.03 16.25
CA ARG A 224 13.53 -1.36 16.33
C ARG A 224 13.88 -2.79 15.88
N HIS A 225 12.85 -3.56 15.54
CA HIS A 225 12.98 -4.98 15.21
C HIS A 225 13.08 -5.17 13.69
N GLU A 226 14.05 -5.91 13.26
CA GLU A 226 14.19 -6.35 11.88
C GLU A 226 13.28 -7.57 11.68
N LEU A 227 12.38 -7.54 10.68
CA LEU A 227 11.33 -8.54 10.50
C LEU A 227 11.19 -9.05 9.04
N SER A 228 12.25 -8.92 8.23
CA SER A 228 12.17 -9.30 6.81
C SER A 228 11.92 -10.79 6.58
N HIS A 229 12.29 -11.63 7.54
CA HIS A 229 12.07 -13.09 7.49
C HIS A 229 11.11 -13.57 8.58
N ALA A 230 10.31 -12.67 9.16
CA ALA A 230 9.36 -13.02 10.21
C ALA A 230 8.01 -13.46 9.63
N LEU A 231 7.53 -14.64 10.01
CA LEU A 231 6.23 -15.16 9.58
C LEU A 231 5.06 -14.29 10.07
N SER A 232 5.29 -13.55 11.17
CA SER A 232 4.31 -12.57 11.68
C SER A 232 3.97 -11.46 10.70
N MET A 233 4.77 -11.26 9.63
CA MET A 233 4.44 -10.33 8.54
C MET A 233 3.28 -10.79 7.66
N SER A 234 2.80 -12.04 7.81
CA SER A 234 1.51 -12.51 7.27
C SER A 234 0.32 -11.65 7.72
N LEU A 235 0.50 -10.85 8.78
CA LEU A 235 -0.48 -9.85 9.23
C LEU A 235 -0.87 -8.84 8.14
N ASP A 236 -0.02 -8.60 7.14
CA ASP A 236 -0.25 -7.59 6.09
C ASP A 236 -0.96 -8.18 4.85
N TRP A 237 -0.96 -9.47 4.67
CA TRP A 237 -1.63 -10.27 3.64
C TRP A 237 -2.08 -9.45 2.42
N ALA A 238 -3.41 -9.34 2.14
CA ALA A 238 -3.98 -8.54 1.04
C ALA A 238 -3.83 -7.02 1.24
N GLY A 239 -3.42 -6.57 2.44
CA GLY A 239 -3.15 -5.17 2.77
C GLY A 239 -1.79 -4.66 2.31
N GLY A 240 -0.84 -5.56 1.97
CA GLY A 240 0.50 -5.09 1.59
C GLY A 240 1.61 -6.12 1.58
N GLY A 241 1.30 -7.41 1.77
CA GLY A 241 2.28 -8.50 1.86
C GLY A 241 3.07 -8.80 0.59
N ILE A 242 3.29 -7.80 -0.27
CA ILE A 242 3.99 -7.92 -1.55
C ILE A 242 5.47 -7.58 -1.34
N VAL A 243 6.34 -8.43 -1.85
CA VAL A 243 7.78 -8.20 -1.98
C VAL A 243 8.09 -7.96 -3.44
N ALA A 244 8.69 -6.80 -3.77
CA ALA A 244 8.95 -6.38 -5.14
C ALA A 244 10.21 -5.52 -5.25
N PRO A 245 11.01 -5.64 -6.32
CA PRO A 245 12.08 -4.70 -6.62
C PRO A 245 11.52 -3.36 -7.13
N PRO A 246 12.26 -2.25 -7.02
CA PRO A 246 11.82 -0.94 -7.50
C PRO A 246 11.34 -0.95 -8.96
N ALA A 247 12.03 -1.68 -9.84
CA ALA A 247 11.70 -1.75 -11.26
C ALA A 247 10.33 -2.39 -11.53
N ASP A 248 9.95 -3.43 -10.77
CA ASP A 248 8.65 -4.08 -10.92
C ASP A 248 7.51 -3.15 -10.50
N LEU A 249 7.73 -2.35 -9.43
CA LEU A 249 6.77 -1.34 -9.01
C LEU A 249 6.57 -0.25 -10.08
N VAL A 250 7.62 0.12 -10.81
CA VAL A 250 7.51 1.02 -11.98
C VAL A 250 6.72 0.34 -13.10
N ARG A 251 6.99 -0.94 -13.42
CA ARG A 251 6.22 -1.71 -14.42
C ARG A 251 4.74 -1.77 -14.09
N PHE A 252 4.41 -2.01 -12.81
CA PHE A 252 3.02 -1.95 -12.35
C PHE A 252 2.37 -0.58 -12.61
N GLN A 253 3.05 0.52 -12.23
CA GLN A 253 2.52 1.87 -12.50
C GLN A 253 2.34 2.12 -13.99
N GLN A 254 3.29 1.71 -14.83
CA GLN A 254 3.19 1.82 -16.29
C GLN A 254 2.01 1.00 -16.85
N ALA A 255 1.77 -0.21 -16.32
CA ALA A 255 0.63 -1.03 -16.70
C ALA A 255 -0.70 -0.40 -16.28
N LEU A 256 -0.78 0.08 -15.03
CA LEU A 256 -1.96 0.70 -14.46
C LEU A 256 -2.33 2.01 -15.18
N HIS A 257 -1.39 2.94 -15.27
CA HIS A 257 -1.63 4.26 -15.87
C HIS A 257 -1.69 4.21 -17.42
N GLY A 258 -1.07 3.19 -18.02
CA GLY A 258 -1.16 2.90 -19.46
C GLY A 258 -2.47 2.22 -19.87
N GLY A 259 -3.35 1.85 -18.95
CA GLY A 259 -4.66 1.25 -19.22
C GLY A 259 -4.61 -0.23 -19.59
N ARG A 260 -3.52 -0.95 -19.24
CA ARG A 260 -3.40 -2.40 -19.47
C ARG A 260 -4.14 -3.24 -18.45
N LEU A 261 -4.32 -2.74 -17.23
CA LEU A 261 -4.95 -3.47 -16.12
C LEU A 261 -6.44 -3.14 -15.98
N ILE A 262 -6.77 -1.86 -16.03
CA ILE A 262 -8.14 -1.33 -15.93
C ILE A 262 -8.32 -0.17 -16.89
N SER A 263 -9.57 0.15 -17.21
CA SER A 263 -9.92 1.26 -18.08
C SER A 263 -9.51 2.62 -17.47
N ARG A 264 -9.32 3.62 -18.35
CA ARG A 264 -9.01 4.99 -17.93
C ARG A 264 -10.13 5.60 -17.08
N ASP A 265 -11.36 5.21 -17.28
CA ASP A 265 -12.50 5.72 -16.52
C ASP A 265 -12.52 5.14 -15.11
N THR A 266 -12.29 3.84 -14.96
CA THR A 266 -12.13 3.19 -13.66
C THR A 266 -10.92 3.77 -12.91
N LEU A 267 -9.77 3.94 -13.58
CA LEU A 267 -8.60 4.54 -12.97
C LEU A 267 -8.87 5.99 -12.51
N ARG A 268 -9.56 6.80 -13.33
CA ARG A 268 -9.96 8.17 -12.95
C ARG A 268 -10.86 8.15 -11.72
N TRP A 269 -11.82 7.23 -11.67
CA TRP A 269 -12.69 7.05 -10.53
C TRP A 269 -11.89 6.68 -9.27
N MET A 270 -10.92 5.79 -9.38
CA MET A 270 -10.06 5.37 -8.25
C MET A 270 -9.13 6.48 -7.77
N THR A 271 -8.57 7.26 -8.68
CA THR A 271 -7.62 8.33 -8.34
C THR A 271 -8.27 9.62 -7.85
N THR A 272 -9.59 9.80 -8.07
CA THR A 272 -10.31 11.01 -7.63
C THR A 272 -10.28 11.10 -6.10
N PRO A 273 -9.66 12.14 -5.50
CA PRO A 273 -9.60 12.29 -4.05
C PRO A 273 -10.98 12.52 -3.45
N ARG A 274 -11.38 11.70 -2.48
CA ARG A 274 -12.69 11.78 -1.80
C ARG A 274 -12.57 12.17 -0.34
N ARG A 275 -11.49 11.73 0.30
CA ARG A 275 -11.29 11.88 1.75
C ARG A 275 -9.85 12.28 2.07
N ARG A 276 -9.65 13.01 3.14
CA ARG A 276 -8.34 13.41 3.64
C ARG A 276 -7.99 12.60 4.89
N ARG A 277 -6.92 11.81 4.85
CA ARG A 277 -6.39 11.10 6.02
C ARG A 277 -5.71 12.07 6.99
N ARG A 278 -4.85 12.93 6.44
CA ARG A 278 -4.14 14.00 7.15
C ARG A 278 -3.76 15.10 6.15
N ARG A 279 -3.26 16.22 6.65
CA ARG A 279 -2.79 17.31 5.80
C ARG A 279 -1.83 16.79 4.72
N GLY A 280 -2.09 17.11 3.48
CA GLY A 280 -1.29 16.70 2.31
C GLY A 280 -1.48 15.25 1.84
N ILE A 281 -2.26 14.42 2.53
CA ILE A 281 -2.51 13.02 2.14
C ILE A 281 -4.00 12.81 1.93
N HIS A 282 -4.38 12.60 0.68
CA HIS A 282 -5.76 12.41 0.23
C HIS A 282 -5.97 11.01 -0.34
N TYR A 283 -7.14 10.46 -0.15
CA TYR A 283 -7.52 9.12 -0.62
C TYR A 283 -8.66 9.18 -1.62
N GLY A 284 -8.51 8.43 -2.71
CA GLY A 284 -9.56 8.00 -3.61
C GLY A 284 -10.08 6.62 -3.21
N ALA A 285 -10.27 5.74 -4.18
CA ALA A 285 -10.60 4.33 -3.98
C ALA A 285 -9.32 3.47 -4.12
N GLY A 286 -8.68 3.18 -2.99
CA GLY A 286 -7.43 2.40 -2.93
C GLY A 286 -6.16 3.15 -3.37
N ILE A 287 -6.26 4.38 -3.85
CA ILE A 287 -5.14 5.19 -4.36
C ILE A 287 -4.98 6.48 -3.55
N VAL A 288 -3.73 6.86 -3.31
CA VAL A 288 -3.33 8.06 -2.55
C VAL A 288 -2.94 9.17 -3.51
N THR A 289 -3.35 10.40 -3.20
CA THR A 289 -2.80 11.63 -3.79
C THR A 289 -2.01 12.40 -2.74
N VAL A 290 -0.80 12.82 -3.09
CA VAL A 290 0.02 13.68 -2.22
C VAL A 290 -0.07 15.12 -2.71
N ARG A 291 -0.49 16.04 -1.83
CA ARG A 291 -0.54 17.48 -2.06
C ARG A 291 0.57 18.15 -1.24
N PHE A 292 1.74 18.27 -1.84
CA PHE A 292 2.89 18.86 -1.16
C PHE A 292 2.63 20.29 -0.68
N GLY A 293 1.84 21.06 -1.42
CA GLY A 293 1.46 22.41 -1.04
C GLY A 293 0.66 22.56 0.26
N GLU A 294 0.06 21.46 0.73
CA GLU A 294 -0.61 21.41 2.04
C GLU A 294 0.34 21.12 3.19
N PHE A 295 1.56 20.63 2.94
CA PHE A 295 2.60 20.58 3.97
C PHE A 295 3.16 21.98 4.21
N THR A 296 3.61 22.26 5.43
CA THR A 296 4.42 23.44 5.71
C THR A 296 5.87 23.09 5.36
N PRO A 297 6.61 23.91 4.68
CA PRO A 297 6.58 25.36 4.48
C PRO A 297 6.08 25.79 3.07
N PRO A 298 5.93 27.12 2.85
CA PRO A 298 5.31 27.70 1.63
C PRO A 298 6.02 27.34 0.31
N PHE A 299 7.31 27.01 0.32
CA PHE A 299 8.09 26.65 -0.88
C PHE A 299 7.72 25.29 -1.50
N LEU A 300 6.81 24.53 -0.84
CA LEU A 300 6.23 23.32 -1.39
C LEU A 300 4.95 23.58 -2.20
N ARG A 301 4.45 24.82 -2.19
CA ARG A 301 3.30 25.22 -3.01
C ARG A 301 3.65 25.16 -4.49
N GLY A 302 2.72 24.65 -5.30
CA GLY A 302 2.92 24.53 -6.75
C GLY A 302 3.71 23.29 -7.19
N LEU A 303 4.16 22.43 -6.26
CA LEU A 303 4.73 21.15 -6.64
C LEU A 303 3.65 20.25 -7.25
N PRO A 304 4.01 19.41 -8.25
CA PRO A 304 3.08 18.46 -8.86
C PRO A 304 2.47 17.51 -7.81
N GLU A 305 1.20 17.15 -8.02
CA GLU A 305 0.45 16.23 -7.16
C GLU A 305 0.52 14.82 -7.75
N PRO A 306 1.32 13.89 -7.18
CA PRO A 306 1.39 12.52 -7.64
C PRO A 306 0.27 11.67 -7.07
N VAL A 307 -0.05 10.58 -7.79
CA VAL A 307 -1.01 9.54 -7.38
C VAL A 307 -0.31 8.20 -7.23
N GLY A 308 -0.71 7.38 -6.24
CA GLY A 308 -0.08 6.08 -6.01
C GLY A 308 -0.33 5.51 -4.63
N GLY A 309 0.73 5.00 -3.98
CA GLY A 309 0.68 4.35 -2.67
C GLY A 309 1.79 4.79 -1.73
N LEU A 310 1.50 4.72 -0.43
CA LEU A 310 2.42 5.04 0.67
C LEU A 310 2.44 3.87 1.65
N GLY A 311 3.62 3.33 1.95
CA GLY A 311 3.81 2.19 2.83
C GLY A 311 4.46 2.54 4.17
N HIS A 312 4.20 1.69 5.17
CA HIS A 312 4.63 1.87 6.56
C HIS A 312 6.17 1.97 6.71
N PHE A 313 6.94 1.28 5.88
CA PHE A 313 8.41 1.32 5.93
C PHE A 313 9.02 2.54 5.23
N ALA A 314 8.24 3.63 5.13
CA ALA A 314 8.58 4.83 4.36
C ALA A 314 8.80 4.48 2.88
N THR A 315 7.94 3.61 2.37
CA THR A 315 7.88 3.18 0.97
C THR A 315 6.93 4.09 0.20
N HIS A 316 7.37 4.56 -0.95
CA HIS A 316 6.58 5.39 -1.86
C HIS A 316 6.55 4.73 -3.23
N MET A 317 5.37 4.68 -3.84
CA MET A 317 5.17 4.34 -5.24
C MET A 317 4.19 5.35 -5.82
N PHE A 318 4.70 6.31 -6.60
CA PHE A 318 3.90 7.42 -7.10
C PHE A 318 4.15 7.70 -8.57
N PHE A 319 3.08 8.00 -9.28
CA PHE A 319 3.07 8.48 -10.66
C PHE A 319 2.72 9.96 -10.72
N TYR A 320 3.43 10.70 -11.55
CA TYR A 320 3.21 12.12 -11.83
C TYR A 320 2.60 12.27 -13.24
N PRO A 321 1.27 12.41 -13.37
CA PRO A 321 0.60 12.33 -14.67
C PRO A 321 1.05 13.38 -15.69
N ARG A 322 1.39 14.60 -15.25
CA ARG A 322 1.82 15.69 -16.14
C ARG A 322 3.27 15.55 -16.60
N GLN A 323 4.11 14.93 -15.80
CA GLN A 323 5.54 14.74 -16.05
C GLN A 323 5.86 13.37 -16.65
N ASP A 324 4.87 12.51 -16.77
CA ASP A 324 5.04 11.10 -17.12
C ASP A 324 6.18 10.45 -16.33
N ALA A 325 6.15 10.64 -15.01
CA ALA A 325 7.23 10.24 -14.14
C ALA A 325 6.78 9.25 -13.08
N HIS A 326 7.55 8.18 -12.92
CA HIS A 326 7.39 7.14 -11.92
C HIS A 326 8.43 7.32 -10.82
N VAL A 327 8.00 7.31 -9.57
CA VAL A 327 8.88 7.48 -8.41
C VAL A 327 8.63 6.33 -7.44
N VAL A 328 9.68 5.56 -7.16
CA VAL A 328 9.69 4.50 -6.15
C VAL A 328 10.78 4.80 -5.14
N LEU A 329 10.41 4.82 -3.86
CA LEU A 329 11.33 5.02 -2.73
C LEU A 329 11.09 3.93 -1.69
N ASN A 330 12.17 3.40 -1.09
CA ASN A 330 12.10 2.56 0.08
C ASN A 330 13.16 3.01 1.11
N PHE A 331 12.72 3.33 2.31
CA PHE A 331 13.59 3.76 3.41
C PHE A 331 13.70 2.73 4.54
N HIS A 332 13.14 1.54 4.35
CA HIS A 332 13.26 0.36 5.20
C HIS A 332 12.65 0.48 6.60
N ALA A 333 12.14 1.65 7.03
CA ALA A 333 11.57 1.81 8.37
C ALA A 333 10.66 3.05 8.49
N TYR A 334 9.60 2.93 9.29
CA TYR A 334 8.68 4.04 9.58
C TYR A 334 9.38 5.29 10.16
N ARG A 335 10.37 5.10 11.02
CA ARG A 335 11.13 6.21 11.62
C ARG A 335 11.84 7.11 10.61
N ARG A 336 11.99 6.65 9.36
CA ARG A 336 12.57 7.43 8.25
C ARG A 336 11.53 8.12 7.36
N MET A 337 10.25 8.09 7.74
CA MET A 337 9.14 8.67 6.95
C MET A 337 9.36 10.16 6.62
N ASN A 338 9.83 10.96 7.58
CA ASN A 338 10.11 12.38 7.31
C ASN A 338 11.24 12.57 6.29
N GLN A 339 12.25 11.69 6.32
CA GLN A 339 13.36 11.71 5.35
C GLN A 339 12.87 11.32 3.96
N SER A 340 11.98 10.32 3.84
CA SER A 340 11.42 9.90 2.57
C SER A 340 10.55 11.00 1.94
N PHE A 341 9.73 11.69 2.72
CA PHE A 341 8.95 12.83 2.22
C PHE A 341 9.83 14.02 1.83
N ALA A 342 10.90 14.30 2.58
CA ALA A 342 11.87 15.36 2.21
C ALA A 342 12.57 15.05 0.87
N LEU A 343 12.98 13.79 0.65
CA LEU A 343 13.54 13.36 -0.63
C LEU A 343 12.49 13.43 -1.73
N HIS A 344 11.29 12.94 -1.49
CA HIS A 344 10.20 12.96 -2.47
C HIS A 344 9.86 14.38 -2.92
N ALA A 345 9.79 15.34 -1.99
CA ALA A 345 9.56 16.75 -2.32
C ALA A 345 10.70 17.36 -3.16
N ARG A 346 11.97 16.95 -2.94
CA ARG A 346 13.11 17.36 -3.78
C ARG A 346 12.99 16.80 -5.20
N ILE A 347 12.59 15.52 -5.33
CA ILE A 347 12.32 14.90 -6.64
C ILE A 347 11.17 15.61 -7.34
N ALA A 348 10.07 15.88 -6.64
CA ALA A 348 8.91 16.60 -7.18
C ALA A 348 9.29 17.99 -7.73
N ARG A 349 10.24 18.69 -7.06
CA ARG A 349 10.76 19.98 -7.55
C ARG A 349 11.55 19.81 -8.85
N LEU A 350 12.43 18.81 -8.93
CA LEU A 350 13.19 18.53 -10.15
C LEU A 350 12.27 18.17 -11.32
N LEU A 351 11.15 17.48 -11.04
CA LEU A 351 10.12 17.15 -12.04
C LEU A 351 9.28 18.37 -12.43
N ALA A 352 9.06 19.33 -11.53
CA ALA A 352 8.32 20.57 -11.83
C ALA A 352 9.10 21.53 -12.75
N GLU A 353 10.44 21.53 -12.66
CA GLU A 353 11.35 22.34 -13.46
C GLU A 353 11.60 21.74 -14.87
N SER A 354 10.86 20.69 -15.20
CA SER A 354 11.08 19.89 -16.43
C SER A 354 10.08 20.18 -17.56
#